data_f66ae64df5d75893d6bbbde239ac7a9d
#
_entry.id   f66ae64df5d75893d6bbbde239ac7a9d
#
_cell.length_a   1.000
_cell.length_b   1.000
_cell.length_c   1.000
_cell.angle_alpha   90.00
_cell.angle_beta   90.00
_cell.angle_gamma   90.00
#
_symmetry.space_group_name_H-M   'P 1'
#
loop_
_entity.id
_entity.type
_entity.pdbx_description
1 polymer ?
#
loop_
_entity_poly.entity_id
_entity_poly.type
_entity_poly.pdbx_seq_one_letter_code
_entity_poly.pdbx_strand_id
1 'polypeptide(L)'
;SDPHGLRKYIKQLVADAKEAKSDGYVKPSITLTANSTTFTMSSPGKYYYSDYITVKGTAITGKISLTLSGAPSGSKIVNSNGSSVTEVSSGTKVRIKVEASKVSKLETSITIKAAGKGSVDKAYMYKPSDSSYQPVVIGVLFPEITDVSKTKAFTLKATQVAITKVDSETGKPLEGAKMQLKDSKGNSAPESQIVVC
;
A
#
# COMPACT_ATOMS: atom_id res chain seq x y z
N SER A 1 -19.21 47.98 -30.98
CA SER A 1 -19.17 48.56 -29.63
C SER A 1 -19.43 47.46 -28.59
N ASP A 2 -18.71 47.49 -27.48
CA ASP A 2 -18.90 46.60 -26.34
C ASP A 2 -19.30 47.45 -25.10
N PRO A 3 -20.52 47.93 -25.09
CA PRO A 3 -20.94 48.97 -24.13
C PRO A 3 -20.95 48.49 -22.66
N HIS A 4 -20.83 47.18 -22.43
CA HIS A 4 -20.82 46.58 -21.08
C HIS A 4 -19.53 45.80 -20.74
N GLY A 5 -18.48 45.90 -21.57
CA GLY A 5 -17.25 45.19 -21.34
C GLY A 5 -17.35 43.66 -21.44
N LEU A 6 -18.46 43.13 -21.93
CA LEU A 6 -18.75 41.71 -21.97
C LEU A 6 -17.76 40.92 -22.80
N ARG A 7 -17.30 41.50 -23.94
CA ARG A 7 -16.22 40.90 -24.76
C ARG A 7 -14.92 40.72 -24.03
N LYS A 8 -14.54 41.70 -23.18
CA LYS A 8 -13.33 41.61 -22.36
C LYS A 8 -13.45 40.49 -21.36
N TYR A 9 -14.61 40.37 -20.71
CA TYR A 9 -14.91 39.28 -19.77
C TYR A 9 -14.83 37.90 -20.43
N ILE A 10 -15.48 37.73 -21.59
CA ILE A 10 -15.47 36.47 -22.33
C ILE A 10 -14.03 36.11 -22.76
N LYS A 11 -13.28 37.08 -23.27
CA LYS A 11 -11.87 36.85 -23.64
C LYS A 11 -11.02 36.43 -22.44
N GLN A 12 -11.22 37.05 -21.29
CA GLN A 12 -10.52 36.67 -20.06
C GLN A 12 -10.91 35.23 -19.64
N LEU A 13 -12.19 34.91 -19.61
CA LEU A 13 -12.68 33.59 -19.26
C LEU A 13 -12.12 32.48 -20.17
N VAL A 14 -12.01 32.78 -21.48
CA VAL A 14 -11.41 31.85 -22.44
C VAL A 14 -9.90 31.71 -22.23
N ALA A 15 -9.21 32.79 -21.87
CA ALA A 15 -7.78 32.75 -21.54
C ALA A 15 -7.53 31.92 -20.28
N ASP A 16 -8.31 32.18 -19.22
CA ASP A 16 -8.22 31.48 -17.95
C ASP A 16 -8.53 29.95 -18.12
N ALA A 17 -9.52 29.63 -18.95
CA ALA A 17 -9.87 28.24 -19.26
C ALA A 17 -8.77 27.53 -20.07
N LYS A 18 -8.08 28.23 -20.96
CA LYS A 18 -6.93 27.68 -21.71
C LYS A 18 -5.72 27.46 -20.81
N GLU A 19 -5.45 28.41 -19.91
CA GLU A 19 -4.39 28.31 -18.92
C GLU A 19 -4.67 27.15 -17.96
N ALA A 20 -5.85 27.03 -17.38
CA ALA A 20 -6.28 25.91 -16.55
C ALA A 20 -6.14 24.57 -17.26
N LYS A 21 -6.39 24.50 -18.59
CA LYS A 21 -6.18 23.30 -19.38
C LYS A 21 -4.70 22.97 -19.58
N SER A 22 -3.82 23.99 -19.68
CA SER A 22 -2.38 23.78 -19.82
C SER A 22 -1.72 23.34 -18.53
N ASP A 23 -2.17 23.84 -17.39
CA ASP A 23 -1.68 23.45 -16.06
C ASP A 23 -2.14 22.05 -15.62
N GLY A 24 -3.04 21.47 -16.37
CA GLY A 24 -3.51 20.10 -16.22
C GLY A 24 -4.35 19.87 -14.97
N TYR A 25 -5.52 19.28 -15.17
CA TYR A 25 -6.33 18.75 -14.07
C TYR A 25 -5.56 17.63 -13.36
N VAL A 26 -5.19 17.85 -12.11
CA VAL A 26 -4.50 16.85 -11.30
C VAL A 26 -5.53 15.93 -10.67
N LYS A 27 -5.72 14.75 -11.27
CA LYS A 27 -6.60 13.72 -10.71
C LYS A 27 -6.02 13.19 -9.40
N PRO A 28 -6.79 13.17 -8.31
CA PRO A 28 -6.36 12.57 -7.06
C PRO A 28 -5.94 11.11 -7.25
N SER A 29 -4.79 10.75 -6.71
CA SER A 29 -4.27 9.40 -6.82
C SER A 29 -3.38 9.03 -5.65
N ILE A 30 -3.27 7.73 -5.38
CA ILE A 30 -2.31 7.16 -4.42
C ILE A 30 -1.45 6.15 -5.16
N THR A 31 -0.14 6.18 -4.91
CA THR A 31 0.81 5.19 -5.39
C THR A 31 1.53 4.51 -4.25
N LEU A 32 1.80 3.21 -4.42
CA LEU A 32 2.57 2.37 -3.52
C LEU A 32 3.77 1.80 -4.29
N THR A 33 4.96 2.36 -4.05
CA THR A 33 6.19 1.96 -4.76
C THR A 33 7.12 1.22 -3.82
N ALA A 34 7.58 0.05 -4.23
CA ALA A 34 8.60 -0.75 -3.55
C ALA A 34 9.49 -1.40 -4.60
N ASN A 35 10.79 -1.58 -4.32
CA ASN A 35 11.74 -2.19 -5.24
C ASN A 35 11.52 -3.71 -5.34
N SER A 36 11.03 -4.33 -4.27
CA SER A 36 10.70 -5.76 -4.22
C SER A 36 9.32 -5.99 -3.62
N THR A 37 8.68 -7.08 -4.02
CA THR A 37 7.41 -7.56 -3.45
C THR A 37 7.60 -8.81 -2.58
N THR A 38 8.84 -9.14 -2.22
CA THR A 38 9.18 -10.26 -1.35
C THR A 38 9.52 -9.80 0.05
N PHE A 39 9.57 -10.75 0.97
CA PHE A 39 9.99 -10.52 2.35
C PHE A 39 11.40 -11.05 2.57
N THR A 40 12.13 -10.41 3.47
CA THR A 40 13.41 -10.87 3.99
C THR A 40 13.33 -11.11 5.49
N MET A 41 14.02 -12.15 5.97
CA MET A 41 14.06 -12.45 7.39
C MET A 41 15.10 -11.55 8.07
N SER A 42 14.75 -11.01 9.25
CA SER A 42 15.71 -10.27 10.08
C SER A 42 16.76 -11.19 10.71
N SER A 43 17.92 -10.64 11.04
CA SER A 43 18.86 -11.31 11.94
C SER A 43 18.55 -10.88 13.38
N PRO A 44 18.25 -11.80 14.33
CA PRO A 44 18.41 -13.26 14.35
C PRO A 44 17.15 -14.07 13.98
N GLY A 45 16.38 -13.72 12.98
CA GLY A 45 15.31 -14.58 12.47
C GLY A 45 13.94 -14.43 13.17
N LYS A 46 13.73 -13.35 13.93
CA LYS A 46 12.50 -13.12 14.69
C LYS A 46 11.35 -12.58 13.84
N TYR A 47 11.66 -11.81 12.81
CA TYR A 47 10.68 -11.11 11.98
C TYR A 47 11.00 -11.23 10.50
N TYR A 48 9.94 -11.25 9.69
CA TYR A 48 9.99 -10.98 8.26
C TYR A 48 9.64 -9.52 8.01
N TYR A 49 10.37 -8.88 7.10
CA TYR A 49 10.10 -7.52 6.66
C TYR A 49 9.92 -7.48 5.15
N SER A 50 8.90 -6.77 4.68
CA SER A 50 8.85 -6.37 3.29
C SER A 50 9.95 -5.34 3.00
N ASP A 51 10.22 -5.11 1.71
CA ASP A 51 10.94 -3.91 1.31
C ASP A 51 10.17 -2.64 1.75
N TYR A 52 10.86 -1.50 1.77
CA TYR A 52 10.23 -0.23 2.05
C TYR A 52 9.27 0.16 0.93
N ILE A 53 8.09 0.56 1.32
CA ILE A 53 6.99 0.99 0.46
C ILE A 53 6.88 2.50 0.61
N THR A 54 7.12 3.24 -0.47
CA THR A 54 6.84 4.68 -0.50
C THR A 54 5.36 4.89 -0.79
N VAL A 55 4.66 5.54 0.14
CA VAL A 55 3.25 5.90 0.03
C VAL A 55 3.17 7.34 -0.45
N LYS A 56 2.79 7.57 -1.72
CA LYS A 56 2.67 8.92 -2.28
C LYS A 56 1.23 9.20 -2.69
N GLY A 57 0.67 10.28 -2.17
CA GLY A 57 -0.60 10.84 -2.59
C GLY A 57 -0.37 12.07 -3.46
N THR A 58 -1.17 12.20 -4.51
CA THR A 58 -1.23 13.40 -5.37
C THR A 58 -2.65 13.94 -5.24
N ALA A 59 -2.80 15.23 -4.98
CA ALA A 59 -4.09 15.90 -4.71
C ALA A 59 -4.94 15.17 -3.64
N ILE A 60 -4.27 14.60 -2.62
CA ILE A 60 -4.91 13.97 -1.47
C ILE A 60 -4.94 14.97 -0.32
N THR A 61 -6.10 15.07 0.31
CA THR A 61 -6.32 15.93 1.48
C THR A 61 -6.11 15.13 2.76
N GLY A 62 -5.25 15.61 3.63
CA GLY A 62 -4.98 14.99 4.92
C GLY A 62 -4.05 13.76 4.84
N LYS A 63 -4.25 12.82 5.75
CA LYS A 63 -3.44 11.61 5.86
C LYS A 63 -4.02 10.46 5.03
N ILE A 64 -3.16 9.52 4.69
CA ILE A 64 -3.47 8.30 3.95
C ILE A 64 -3.54 7.16 4.96
N SER A 65 -4.69 6.51 5.07
CA SER A 65 -4.90 5.34 5.93
C SER A 65 -4.28 4.10 5.29
N LEU A 66 -3.72 3.21 6.12
CA LEU A 66 -3.05 1.98 5.71
C LEU A 66 -3.68 0.78 6.43
N THR A 67 -4.01 -0.25 5.67
CA THR A 67 -4.52 -1.53 6.19
C THR A 67 -3.83 -2.71 5.54
N LEU A 68 -3.79 -3.85 6.25
CA LEU A 68 -3.29 -5.13 5.75
C LEU A 68 -4.43 -6.14 5.61
N SER A 69 -4.34 -6.97 4.58
CA SER A 69 -5.18 -8.16 4.42
C SER A 69 -4.32 -9.37 4.05
N GLY A 70 -4.77 -10.56 4.42
CA GLY A 70 -4.03 -11.82 4.18
C GLY A 70 -2.77 -12.00 5.04
N ALA A 71 -2.47 -11.07 5.93
CA ALA A 71 -1.29 -11.14 6.80
C ALA A 71 -1.52 -12.06 8.00
N PRO A 72 -0.49 -12.78 8.50
CA PRO A 72 -0.53 -13.50 9.76
C PRO A 72 -0.96 -12.60 10.93
N SER A 73 -1.56 -13.17 11.97
CA SER A 73 -1.99 -12.41 13.15
C SER A 73 -0.83 -11.64 13.78
N GLY A 74 -1.10 -10.43 14.27
CA GLY A 74 -0.07 -9.57 14.88
C GLY A 74 0.87 -8.87 13.87
N SER A 75 0.69 -9.06 12.56
CA SER A 75 1.42 -8.29 11.54
C SER A 75 1.13 -6.80 11.66
N LYS A 76 2.14 -5.97 11.40
CA LYS A 76 2.07 -4.51 11.55
C LYS A 76 2.65 -3.81 10.34
N ILE A 77 2.15 -2.63 10.03
CA ILE A 77 2.83 -1.66 9.18
C ILE A 77 3.67 -0.79 10.09
N VAL A 78 4.96 -0.67 9.80
CA VAL A 78 5.89 0.12 10.60
C VAL A 78 6.60 1.17 9.74
N ASN A 79 6.88 2.33 10.34
CA ASN A 79 7.69 3.37 9.71
C ASN A 79 9.19 3.03 9.77
N SER A 80 10.05 3.92 9.28
CA SER A 80 11.51 3.75 9.30
C SER A 80 12.12 3.64 10.70
N ASN A 81 11.45 4.18 11.72
CA ASN A 81 11.85 4.09 13.12
C ASN A 81 11.36 2.79 13.80
N GLY A 82 10.62 1.93 13.08
CA GLY A 82 10.06 0.69 13.63
C GLY A 82 8.74 0.86 14.39
N SER A 83 8.21 2.07 14.49
CA SER A 83 6.92 2.32 15.15
C SER A 83 5.75 1.90 14.26
N SER A 84 4.73 1.28 14.87
CA SER A 84 3.51 0.90 14.16
C SER A 84 2.72 2.12 13.73
N VAL A 85 2.24 2.11 12.48
CA VAL A 85 1.45 3.20 11.90
C VAL A 85 0.23 2.62 11.17
N THR A 86 -0.90 3.33 11.27
CA THR A 86 -2.15 3.03 10.56
C THR A 86 -2.51 4.14 9.58
N GLU A 87 -1.83 5.27 9.64
CA GLU A 87 -1.99 6.40 8.74
C GLU A 87 -0.67 7.15 8.57
N VAL A 88 -0.45 7.73 7.41
CA VAL A 88 0.80 8.43 7.06
C VAL A 88 0.53 9.66 6.19
N SER A 89 1.48 10.58 6.17
CA SER A 89 1.50 11.67 5.19
C SER A 89 2.07 11.20 3.85
N SER A 90 1.71 11.88 2.76
CA SER A 90 2.29 11.63 1.44
C SER A 90 3.83 11.71 1.47
N GLY A 91 4.50 10.77 0.80
CA GLY A 91 5.95 10.65 0.76
C GLY A 91 6.55 9.77 1.86
N THR A 92 5.76 9.31 2.82
CA THR A 92 6.26 8.47 3.92
C THR A 92 6.66 7.08 3.42
N LYS A 93 7.77 6.55 3.95
CA LYS A 93 8.22 5.17 3.74
C LYS A 93 7.77 4.30 4.90
N VAL A 94 7.14 3.19 4.58
CA VAL A 94 6.69 2.16 5.52
C VAL A 94 7.12 0.79 5.06
N ARG A 95 7.09 -0.20 5.95
CA ARG A 95 7.26 -1.62 5.59
C ARG A 95 6.33 -2.49 6.41
N ILE A 96 6.04 -3.68 5.89
CA ILE A 96 5.25 -4.68 6.60
C ILE A 96 6.20 -5.50 7.48
N LYS A 97 5.84 -5.66 8.75
CA LYS A 97 6.54 -6.48 9.75
C LYS A 97 5.66 -7.64 10.14
N VAL A 98 6.17 -8.85 9.99
CA VAL A 98 5.50 -10.10 10.34
C VAL A 98 6.34 -10.88 11.32
N GLU A 99 5.76 -11.36 12.41
CA GLU A 99 6.46 -12.22 13.36
C GLU A 99 6.63 -13.62 12.76
N ALA A 100 7.87 -14.14 12.74
CA ALA A 100 8.18 -15.41 12.08
C ALA A 100 7.42 -16.59 12.70
N SER A 101 7.22 -16.60 14.03
CA SER A 101 6.45 -17.61 14.75
C SER A 101 4.96 -17.68 14.38
N LYS A 102 4.43 -16.65 13.75
CA LYS A 102 3.03 -16.59 13.30
C LYS A 102 2.82 -17.02 11.85
N VAL A 103 3.90 -17.33 11.15
CA VAL A 103 3.84 -17.79 9.75
C VAL A 103 3.65 -19.30 9.74
N SER A 104 2.45 -19.75 9.39
CA SER A 104 2.06 -21.17 9.36
C SER A 104 2.10 -21.78 7.96
N LYS A 105 2.24 -20.97 6.91
CA LYS A 105 2.25 -21.41 5.51
C LYS A 105 3.58 -21.14 4.86
N LEU A 106 4.01 -22.02 3.95
CA LEU A 106 5.23 -21.83 3.15
C LEU A 106 5.18 -20.58 2.28
N GLU A 107 4.00 -20.25 1.79
CA GLU A 107 3.77 -19.05 1.00
C GLU A 107 2.50 -18.34 1.46
N THR A 108 2.60 -17.04 1.68
CA THR A 108 1.48 -16.20 2.14
C THR A 108 1.46 -14.92 1.30
N SER A 109 0.31 -14.64 0.69
CA SER A 109 0.08 -13.36 0.00
C SER A 109 -0.46 -12.33 0.99
N ILE A 110 0.23 -11.20 1.11
CA ILE A 110 -0.13 -10.10 2.01
C ILE A 110 -0.37 -8.87 1.17
N THR A 111 -1.53 -8.26 1.31
CA THR A 111 -1.88 -7.05 0.57
C THR A 111 -1.95 -5.86 1.50
N ILE A 112 -1.21 -4.80 1.17
CA ILE A 112 -1.36 -3.48 1.77
C ILE A 112 -2.35 -2.66 0.93
N LYS A 113 -3.30 -2.02 1.61
CA LYS A 113 -4.21 -1.03 1.01
C LYS A 113 -3.93 0.32 1.62
N ALA A 114 -3.75 1.32 0.76
CA ALA A 114 -3.69 2.74 1.11
C ALA A 114 -4.98 3.42 0.63
N ALA A 115 -5.62 4.22 1.48
CA ALA A 115 -6.84 4.93 1.15
C ALA A 115 -6.80 6.37 1.69
N GLY A 116 -7.36 7.29 0.95
CA GLY A 116 -7.41 8.71 1.30
C GLY A 116 -8.53 9.43 0.57
N LYS A 117 -8.67 10.72 0.85
CA LYS A 117 -9.66 11.57 0.21
C LYS A 117 -8.95 12.60 -0.66
N GLY A 118 -9.42 12.76 -1.88
CA GLY A 118 -8.96 13.78 -2.81
C GLY A 118 -10.04 14.82 -3.08
N SER A 119 -9.62 16.00 -3.50
CA SER A 119 -10.52 17.08 -3.91
C SER A 119 -10.57 17.12 -5.43
N VAL A 120 -11.76 17.19 -5.99
CA VAL A 120 -12.00 17.23 -7.43
C VAL A 120 -12.87 18.42 -7.76
N ASP A 121 -12.37 19.34 -8.59
CA ASP A 121 -13.17 20.40 -9.16
C ASP A 121 -14.07 19.83 -10.26
N LYS A 122 -15.37 20.09 -10.17
CA LYS A 122 -16.35 19.65 -11.17
C LYS A 122 -16.96 20.83 -11.89
N ALA A 123 -17.20 20.65 -13.17
CA ALA A 123 -18.07 21.51 -13.95
C ALA A 123 -19.18 20.66 -14.58
N TYR A 124 -20.39 21.16 -14.55
CA TYR A 124 -21.54 20.54 -15.20
C TYR A 124 -21.84 21.27 -16.51
N MET A 125 -21.97 20.49 -17.58
CA MET A 125 -22.40 21.01 -18.86
C MET A 125 -23.86 20.63 -19.08
N TYR A 126 -24.71 21.62 -19.17
CA TYR A 126 -26.09 21.45 -19.66
C TYR A 126 -26.09 21.63 -21.17
N LYS A 127 -26.43 20.57 -21.89
CA LYS A 127 -26.57 20.57 -23.35
C LYS A 127 -28.07 20.48 -23.67
N PRO A 128 -28.66 21.57 -24.20
CA PRO A 128 -30.09 21.55 -24.57
C PRO A 128 -30.34 20.51 -25.67
N SER A 129 -31.55 19.97 -25.71
CA SER A 129 -31.99 19.08 -26.79
C SER A 129 -32.19 19.80 -28.12
N ASP A 130 -32.46 21.09 -28.08
CA ASP A 130 -32.57 21.95 -29.25
C ASP A 130 -31.26 22.66 -29.52
N SER A 131 -30.71 22.47 -30.72
CA SER A 131 -29.42 23.03 -31.18
C SER A 131 -29.43 24.57 -31.36
N SER A 132 -30.60 25.20 -31.29
CA SER A 132 -30.73 26.67 -31.33
C SER A 132 -30.29 27.33 -30.01
N TYR A 133 -30.24 26.56 -28.92
CA TYR A 133 -29.79 27.05 -27.60
C TYR A 133 -28.33 26.71 -27.34
N GLN A 134 -27.62 27.64 -26.71
CA GLN A 134 -26.22 27.44 -26.33
C GLN A 134 -26.08 26.50 -25.14
N PRO A 135 -25.11 25.59 -25.14
CA PRO A 135 -24.74 24.82 -23.93
C PRO A 135 -24.30 25.77 -22.81
N VAL A 136 -24.73 25.47 -21.59
CA VAL A 136 -24.34 26.22 -20.40
C VAL A 136 -23.38 25.34 -19.57
N VAL A 137 -22.24 25.89 -19.21
CA VAL A 137 -21.31 25.25 -18.29
C VAL A 137 -21.40 25.94 -16.93
N ILE A 138 -21.69 25.18 -15.90
CA ILE A 138 -21.77 25.64 -14.53
C ILE A 138 -20.57 25.07 -13.78
N GLY A 139 -19.65 25.93 -13.33
CA GLY A 139 -18.59 25.57 -12.40
C GLY A 139 -19.13 25.38 -11.00
N VAL A 140 -18.66 24.36 -10.28
CA VAL A 140 -19.02 24.14 -8.89
C VAL A 140 -18.06 24.94 -8.02
N LEU A 141 -18.58 25.82 -7.18
CA LEU A 141 -17.78 26.67 -6.28
C LEU A 141 -17.08 25.87 -5.16
N PHE A 142 -17.52 24.64 -4.91
CA PHE A 142 -16.96 23.78 -3.87
C PHE A 142 -16.47 22.48 -4.51
N PRO A 143 -15.20 22.11 -4.27
CA PRO A 143 -14.66 20.88 -4.79
C PRO A 143 -15.38 19.67 -4.17
N GLU A 144 -15.67 18.66 -4.99
CA GLU A 144 -16.23 17.41 -4.50
C GLU A 144 -15.11 16.54 -3.91
N ILE A 145 -15.38 15.99 -2.73
CA ILE A 145 -14.46 15.04 -2.07
C ILE A 145 -14.69 13.65 -2.67
N THR A 146 -13.64 13.05 -3.17
CA THR A 146 -13.66 11.69 -3.74
C THR A 146 -12.75 10.76 -2.95
N ASP A 147 -13.19 9.50 -2.80
CA ASP A 147 -12.39 8.46 -2.19
C ASP A 147 -11.38 7.90 -3.20
N VAL A 148 -10.14 7.76 -2.77
CA VAL A 148 -9.04 7.22 -3.57
C VAL A 148 -8.37 6.10 -2.80
N SER A 149 -8.13 4.98 -3.45
CA SER A 149 -7.40 3.87 -2.84
C SER A 149 -6.45 3.19 -3.82
N LYS A 150 -5.41 2.56 -3.27
CA LYS A 150 -4.46 1.73 -4.00
C LYS A 150 -4.08 0.52 -3.16
N THR A 151 -3.98 -0.64 -3.78
CA THR A 151 -3.49 -1.86 -3.16
C THR A 151 -2.17 -2.30 -3.79
N LYS A 152 -1.34 -3.01 -3.01
CA LYS A 152 -0.13 -3.69 -3.49
C LYS A 152 0.04 -5.01 -2.75
N ALA A 153 0.21 -6.09 -3.50
CA ALA A 153 0.44 -7.41 -2.95
C ALA A 153 1.94 -7.69 -2.78
N PHE A 154 2.26 -8.44 -1.72
CA PHE A 154 3.58 -8.93 -1.38
C PHE A 154 3.49 -10.43 -1.11
N THR A 155 4.54 -11.17 -1.45
CA THR A 155 4.61 -12.60 -1.20
C THR A 155 5.65 -12.89 -0.12
N LEU A 156 5.20 -13.44 1.01
CA LEU A 156 6.06 -13.97 2.05
C LEU A 156 6.30 -15.44 1.79
N LYS A 157 7.56 -15.82 1.58
CA LYS A 157 7.99 -17.21 1.50
C LYS A 157 8.74 -17.57 2.79
N ALA A 158 8.20 -18.51 3.53
CA ALA A 158 8.84 -19.05 4.72
C ALA A 158 9.82 -20.14 4.32
N THR A 159 11.01 -20.14 4.95
CA THR A 159 11.96 -21.24 4.81
C THR A 159 11.61 -22.29 5.86
N GLN A 160 11.30 -23.51 5.43
CA GLN A 160 11.13 -24.67 6.30
C GLN A 160 12.26 -25.65 6.01
N VAL A 161 12.83 -26.19 7.08
CA VAL A 161 13.80 -27.29 7.00
C VAL A 161 13.19 -28.47 7.71
N ALA A 162 12.91 -29.56 6.98
CA ALA A 162 12.50 -30.82 7.58
C ALA A 162 13.75 -31.63 7.94
N ILE A 163 13.88 -31.98 9.21
CA ILE A 163 14.97 -32.81 9.70
C ILE A 163 14.34 -34.09 10.25
N THR A 164 14.67 -35.23 9.65
CA THR A 164 14.26 -36.56 10.13
C THR A 164 15.44 -37.24 10.77
N LYS A 165 15.31 -37.60 12.03
CA LYS A 165 16.29 -38.46 12.69
C LYS A 165 15.94 -39.91 12.44
N VAL A 166 16.88 -40.67 11.94
CA VAL A 166 16.70 -42.08 11.64
C VAL A 166 17.68 -42.93 12.47
N ASP A 167 17.28 -44.15 12.73
CA ASP A 167 18.15 -45.17 13.31
C ASP A 167 19.24 -45.50 12.30
N SER A 168 20.49 -45.60 12.76
CA SER A 168 21.67 -45.80 11.90
C SER A 168 21.74 -47.20 11.29
N GLU A 169 21.10 -48.19 11.88
CA GLU A 169 21.16 -49.58 11.44
C GLU A 169 19.94 -49.94 10.55
N THR A 170 18.78 -49.42 10.90
CA THR A 170 17.53 -49.78 10.23
C THR A 170 17.04 -48.73 9.25
N GLY A 171 17.56 -47.48 9.30
CA GLY A 171 17.08 -46.37 8.50
C GLY A 171 15.68 -45.85 8.81
N LYS A 172 15.04 -46.41 9.85
CA LYS A 172 13.65 -46.03 10.23
C LYS A 172 13.65 -44.76 11.05
N PRO A 173 12.61 -43.90 10.92
CA PRO A 173 12.45 -42.73 11.77
C PRO A 173 12.38 -43.11 13.26
N LEU A 174 13.10 -42.35 14.08
CA LEU A 174 13.11 -42.52 15.54
C LEU A 174 11.99 -41.68 16.15
N GLU A 175 10.94 -42.33 16.61
CA GLU A 175 9.82 -41.71 17.33
C GLU A 175 10.30 -41.11 18.66
N GLY A 176 9.74 -39.93 19.02
CA GLY A 176 10.02 -39.27 20.29
C GLY A 176 11.42 -38.67 20.41
N ALA A 177 12.24 -38.67 19.36
CA ALA A 177 13.55 -38.06 19.39
C ALA A 177 13.42 -36.53 19.56
N LYS A 178 13.93 -35.98 20.67
CA LYS A 178 14.04 -34.54 20.89
C LYS A 178 15.19 -33.99 20.09
N MET A 179 14.92 -33.01 19.22
CA MET A 179 15.91 -32.29 18.44
C MET A 179 15.91 -30.82 18.84
N GLN A 180 17.10 -30.24 18.89
CA GLN A 180 17.29 -28.82 19.18
C GLN A 180 18.11 -28.20 18.06
N LEU A 181 17.53 -27.20 17.38
CA LEU A 181 18.25 -26.39 16.42
C LEU A 181 19.04 -25.32 17.16
N LYS A 182 20.34 -25.23 16.83
CA LYS A 182 21.22 -24.17 17.35
C LYS A 182 21.79 -23.39 16.19
N ASP A 183 22.04 -22.09 16.41
CA ASP A 183 22.78 -21.26 15.47
C ASP A 183 24.30 -21.60 15.53
N SER A 184 25.07 -20.96 14.65
CA SER A 184 26.55 -21.15 14.60
C SER A 184 27.27 -20.70 15.87
N LYS A 185 26.60 -20.00 16.78
CA LYS A 185 27.10 -19.55 18.08
C LYS A 185 26.60 -20.43 19.24
N GLY A 186 25.85 -21.49 18.96
CA GLY A 186 25.31 -22.40 19.95
C GLY A 186 24.00 -21.95 20.63
N ASN A 187 23.39 -20.85 20.21
CA ASN A 187 22.09 -20.40 20.75
C ASN A 187 20.97 -21.25 20.18
N SER A 188 20.01 -21.60 21.05
CA SER A 188 18.84 -22.41 20.63
C SER A 188 17.88 -21.58 19.78
N ALA A 189 17.40 -22.18 18.67
CA ALA A 189 16.27 -21.63 17.93
C ALA A 189 14.98 -21.70 18.79
N PRO A 190 14.04 -20.76 18.66
CA PRO A 190 12.74 -20.82 19.34
C PRO A 190 12.00 -22.11 18.99
N GLU A 191 11.41 -22.78 19.98
CA GLU A 191 10.68 -24.06 19.79
C GLU A 191 9.54 -23.98 18.76
N SER A 192 8.96 -22.80 18.56
CA SER A 192 7.91 -22.53 17.57
C SER A 192 8.34 -22.72 16.10
N GLN A 193 9.63 -22.93 15.84
CA GLN A 193 10.18 -23.15 14.50
C GLN A 193 10.56 -24.61 14.22
N ILE A 194 10.39 -25.48 15.21
CA ILE A 194 10.73 -26.91 15.09
C ILE A 194 9.42 -27.69 14.94
N VAL A 195 9.12 -28.13 13.72
CA VAL A 195 8.07 -29.12 13.46
C VAL A 195 8.77 -30.47 13.37
N VAL A 196 8.54 -31.34 14.35
CA VAL A 196 8.99 -32.74 14.32
C VAL A 196 7.91 -33.52 13.58
N CYS A 197 8.24 -34.07 12.42
CA CYS A 197 7.40 -34.99 11.67
C CYS A 197 7.71 -36.44 12.07
#